data_fef18e7255c6021b45f10fe3386382d0
#
_entry.id   fef18e7255c6021b45f10fe3386382d0
#
_cell.length_a   1.000
_cell.length_b   1.000
_cell.length_c   1.000
_cell.angle_alpha   90.00
_cell.angle_beta   90.00
_cell.angle_gamma   90.00
#
_symmetry.space_group_name_H-M   'P 1'
#
loop_
_entity.id
_entity.type
_entity.pdbx_description
1 polymer ?
#
loop_
_entity_poly.entity_id
_entity_poly.type
_entity_poly.pdbx_seq_one_letter_code
_entity_poly.pdbx_strand_id
1 'polypeptide(L)'
;MNWTQLLSGKRFGMEEYHERKHERTDFQRDYDRLIFSSPFRRLQNKTQVFPLPGSIFVHNRLTHSLEVSCVGRSLGNNVAKGLIQKYPDGSINFPEIGSIVSAACLAHDMGNPPFGHSGERAISAYFSEGNGRKLEEKVRKERGRREDFVHFEGNANAMRLLTHQFIGRRKGGFALTYSTLASIIKYPYASIYSGKKGKFGFFQSEEGSYLQIAQELGIGHNPEAPDKFLRYPLVYLVEAADDICYQIMDIEDACKLHILTTEEAIQLLLGFFEGERLEHIRKVMHMVDDTNEQIAYLRSCIIGLLVDECSRVFLENEESILNGTYSTPLISNICDQAKQAYANCSATAYKKIYKAKEVLDIELAGYHIFSHLIDSLTEAVMNQEHAYSKLLLQRIPEIGRAHV
;
A
#
# COMPACT_ATOMS: atom_id res chain seq x y z
N MET A 1 -13.57 17.21 7.60
CA MET A 1 -14.29 16.01 7.10
C MET A 1 -15.28 15.51 8.14
N ASN A 2 -16.28 14.70 7.74
CA ASN A 2 -17.35 14.23 8.64
C ASN A 2 -17.55 12.70 8.47
N TRP A 3 -17.56 11.94 9.56
CA TRP A 3 -17.68 10.49 9.55
C TRP A 3 -18.94 9.96 8.84
N THR A 4 -20.07 10.66 8.95
CA THR A 4 -21.31 10.25 8.27
C THR A 4 -21.15 10.19 6.75
N GLN A 5 -20.39 11.10 6.17
CA GLN A 5 -20.11 11.15 4.73
C GLN A 5 -18.92 10.24 4.34
N LEU A 6 -17.92 10.14 5.22
CA LEU A 6 -16.70 9.37 4.96
C LEU A 6 -16.96 7.86 4.83
N LEU A 7 -17.93 7.29 5.56
CA LEU A 7 -18.24 5.87 5.55
C LEU A 7 -19.36 5.53 4.54
N SER A 8 -19.12 5.85 3.26
CA SER A 8 -20.06 5.64 2.15
C SER A 8 -19.99 4.22 1.59
N GLY A 9 -21.10 3.50 1.62
CA GLY A 9 -21.26 2.18 0.96
C GLY A 9 -21.54 2.29 -0.54
N LYS A 10 -21.67 3.48 -1.11
CA LYS A 10 -21.84 3.63 -2.56
C LYS A 10 -20.62 3.11 -3.31
N ARG A 11 -20.85 2.56 -4.50
CA ARG A 11 -19.82 1.95 -5.33
C ARG A 11 -19.45 2.84 -6.49
N PHE A 12 -18.15 3.04 -6.69
CA PHE A 12 -17.61 3.81 -7.80
C PHE A 12 -18.03 3.20 -9.15
N GLY A 13 -18.63 4.04 -10.02
CA GLY A 13 -19.14 3.62 -11.32
C GLY A 13 -20.44 2.80 -11.30
N MET A 14 -21.06 2.67 -10.14
CA MET A 14 -22.33 1.97 -9.94
C MET A 14 -23.29 2.76 -9.05
N GLU A 15 -23.28 4.08 -9.13
CA GLU A 15 -24.00 4.99 -8.23
C GLU A 15 -25.53 4.81 -8.29
N GLU A 16 -26.05 4.44 -9.46
CA GLU A 16 -27.48 4.20 -9.69
C GLU A 16 -27.90 2.76 -9.39
N TYR A 17 -26.96 1.89 -9.03
CA TYR A 17 -27.24 0.50 -8.79
C TYR A 17 -27.64 0.26 -7.35
N HIS A 18 -28.91 -0.08 -7.14
CA HIS A 18 -29.41 -0.52 -5.84
C HIS A 18 -29.31 -2.04 -5.72
N GLU A 19 -28.31 -2.51 -5.02
CA GLU A 19 -28.17 -3.94 -4.71
C GLU A 19 -29.28 -4.42 -3.77
N ARG A 20 -29.72 -5.66 -4.00
CA ARG A 20 -30.60 -6.34 -3.02
C ARG A 20 -29.85 -6.43 -1.69
N LYS A 21 -30.55 -6.23 -0.56
CA LYS A 21 -29.98 -6.44 0.77
C LYS A 21 -29.39 -7.85 0.86
N HIS A 22 -28.12 -7.93 1.15
CA HIS A 22 -27.38 -9.17 1.41
C HIS A 22 -26.96 -9.19 2.88
N GLU A 23 -26.69 -10.39 3.40
CA GLU A 23 -26.15 -10.55 4.76
C GLU A 23 -24.72 -9.95 4.87
N ARG A 24 -23.95 -10.04 3.77
CA ARG A 24 -22.61 -9.41 3.68
C ARG A 24 -22.74 -7.94 3.33
N THR A 25 -22.00 -7.10 4.06
CA THR A 25 -21.96 -5.67 3.80
C THR A 25 -21.21 -5.34 2.48
N ASP A 26 -21.39 -4.14 1.96
CA ASP A 26 -20.69 -3.69 0.77
C ASP A 26 -19.16 -3.70 0.94
N PHE A 27 -18.69 -3.37 2.13
CA PHE A 27 -17.26 -3.34 2.46
C PHE A 27 -16.65 -4.75 2.54
N GLN A 28 -17.36 -5.74 3.10
CA GLN A 28 -16.94 -7.15 3.07
C GLN A 28 -16.86 -7.66 1.64
N ARG A 29 -17.78 -7.25 0.77
CA ARG A 29 -17.76 -7.59 -0.65
C ARG A 29 -16.60 -6.92 -1.42
N ASP A 30 -16.10 -5.78 -0.97
CA ASP A 30 -14.88 -5.18 -1.53
C ASP A 30 -13.67 -6.09 -1.30
N TYR A 31 -13.54 -6.64 -0.09
CA TYR A 31 -12.52 -7.65 0.21
C TYR A 31 -12.60 -8.85 -0.74
N ASP A 32 -13.82 -9.40 -0.91
CA ASP A 32 -14.05 -10.55 -1.81
C ASP A 32 -13.64 -10.21 -3.26
N ARG A 33 -14.03 -9.04 -3.77
CA ARG A 33 -13.67 -8.58 -5.13
C ARG A 33 -12.17 -8.50 -5.35
N LEU A 34 -11.44 -8.06 -4.35
CA LEU A 34 -9.99 -7.92 -4.41
C LEU A 34 -9.28 -9.26 -4.35
N ILE A 35 -9.56 -10.11 -3.36
CA ILE A 35 -8.84 -11.37 -3.14
C ILE A 35 -9.01 -12.38 -4.29
N PHE A 36 -10.16 -12.36 -4.97
CA PHE A 36 -10.41 -13.22 -6.14
C PHE A 36 -9.89 -12.64 -7.46
N SER A 37 -9.32 -11.44 -7.45
CA SER A 37 -8.88 -10.77 -8.66
C SER A 37 -7.54 -11.28 -9.17
N SER A 38 -7.34 -11.23 -10.50
CA SER A 38 -6.07 -11.58 -11.12
C SER A 38 -4.92 -10.64 -10.72
N PRO A 39 -5.09 -9.30 -10.62
CA PRO A 39 -4.04 -8.42 -10.16
C PRO A 39 -3.56 -8.74 -8.74
N PHE A 40 -4.46 -9.07 -7.81
CA PHE A 40 -4.07 -9.48 -6.47
C PHE A 40 -3.26 -10.79 -6.49
N ARG A 41 -3.72 -11.81 -7.23
CA ARG A 41 -3.00 -13.09 -7.35
C ARG A 41 -1.60 -12.96 -7.96
N ARG A 42 -1.37 -11.96 -8.84
CA ARG A 42 -0.04 -11.69 -9.39
C ARG A 42 0.98 -11.22 -8.37
N LEU A 43 0.54 -10.74 -7.21
CA LEU A 43 1.44 -10.37 -6.11
C LEU A 43 2.27 -11.57 -5.61
N GLN A 44 1.79 -12.80 -5.81
CA GLN A 44 2.51 -14.03 -5.45
C GLN A 44 3.90 -14.11 -6.10
N ASN A 45 4.05 -13.58 -7.32
CA ASN A 45 5.30 -13.63 -8.08
C ASN A 45 6.12 -12.34 -7.98
N LYS A 46 5.74 -11.42 -7.09
CA LYS A 46 6.47 -10.18 -6.82
C LYS A 46 7.21 -10.30 -5.48
N THR A 47 8.50 -9.98 -5.48
CA THR A 47 9.32 -9.93 -4.26
C THR A 47 8.86 -8.80 -3.35
N GLN A 48 8.92 -9.01 -2.03
CA GLN A 48 8.75 -7.94 -1.05
C GLN A 48 10.08 -7.19 -0.90
N VAL A 49 11.06 -7.80 -0.28
CA VAL A 49 12.43 -7.26 -0.13
C VAL A 49 13.44 -8.23 -0.74
N PHE A 50 13.37 -9.49 -0.34
CA PHE A 50 14.34 -10.49 -0.74
C PHE A 50 13.95 -11.19 -2.05
N PRO A 51 14.97 -11.68 -2.83
CA PRO A 51 14.70 -12.61 -3.92
C PRO A 51 13.90 -13.80 -3.40
N LEU A 52 12.97 -14.34 -4.21
CA LEU A 52 12.19 -15.51 -3.84
C LEU A 52 13.08 -16.77 -3.98
N PRO A 53 13.66 -17.30 -2.91
CA PRO A 53 14.47 -18.52 -2.98
C PRO A 53 13.55 -19.73 -3.09
N GLY A 54 13.96 -20.73 -3.87
CA GLY A 54 13.17 -21.94 -4.07
C GLY A 54 13.02 -22.83 -2.82
N SER A 55 13.83 -22.63 -1.77
CA SER A 55 13.92 -23.52 -0.61
C SER A 55 13.67 -22.87 0.74
N ILE A 56 13.62 -21.54 0.84
CA ILE A 56 13.42 -20.81 2.09
C ILE A 56 12.13 -19.98 1.98
N PHE A 57 11.28 -20.07 3.00
CA PHE A 57 10.02 -19.36 3.04
C PHE A 57 10.24 -17.92 3.53
N VAL A 58 10.31 -16.99 2.60
CA VAL A 58 10.31 -15.53 2.86
C VAL A 58 9.04 -14.91 2.31
N HIS A 59 8.71 -13.72 2.80
CA HIS A 59 7.49 -13.01 2.39
C HIS A 59 7.56 -12.57 0.93
N ASN A 60 6.48 -12.82 0.19
CA ASN A 60 6.21 -12.19 -1.09
C ASN A 60 5.10 -11.14 -0.92
N ARG A 61 4.82 -10.34 -1.96
CA ARG A 61 3.82 -9.28 -1.85
C ARG A 61 2.41 -9.78 -1.57
N LEU A 62 2.06 -11.00 -1.94
CA LEU A 62 0.74 -11.57 -1.65
C LEU A 62 0.61 -11.92 -0.16
N THR A 63 1.59 -12.63 0.41
CA THR A 63 1.57 -12.96 1.85
C THR A 63 1.62 -11.70 2.70
N HIS A 64 2.51 -10.75 2.35
CA HIS A 64 2.57 -9.44 3.01
C HIS A 64 1.20 -8.71 2.96
N SER A 65 0.56 -8.61 1.80
CA SER A 65 -0.75 -7.95 1.70
C SER A 65 -1.84 -8.62 2.53
N LEU A 66 -1.79 -9.95 2.71
CA LEU A 66 -2.71 -10.67 3.60
C LEU A 66 -2.45 -10.35 5.07
N GLU A 67 -1.20 -10.27 5.48
CA GLU A 67 -0.78 -9.92 6.84
C GLU A 67 -1.14 -8.47 7.16
N VAL A 68 -0.82 -7.54 6.28
CA VAL A 68 -1.22 -6.13 6.39
C VAL A 68 -2.74 -6.00 6.50
N SER A 69 -3.49 -6.79 5.73
CA SER A 69 -4.95 -6.82 5.82
C SER A 69 -5.46 -7.33 7.16
N CYS A 70 -4.81 -8.32 7.76
CA CYS A 70 -5.15 -8.83 9.09
C CYS A 70 -4.89 -7.78 10.18
N VAL A 71 -3.71 -7.15 10.15
CA VAL A 71 -3.32 -6.07 11.08
C VAL A 71 -4.24 -4.85 10.90
N GLY A 72 -4.50 -4.45 9.66
CA GLY A 72 -5.39 -3.33 9.35
C GLY A 72 -6.82 -3.55 9.85
N ARG A 73 -7.33 -4.79 9.78
CA ARG A 73 -8.63 -5.14 10.36
C ARG A 73 -8.62 -4.94 11.88
N SER A 74 -7.56 -5.35 12.55
CA SER A 74 -7.42 -5.20 14.00
C SER A 74 -7.36 -3.74 14.41
N LEU A 75 -6.55 -2.91 13.72
CA LEU A 75 -6.51 -1.46 13.88
C LEU A 75 -7.90 -0.83 13.68
N GLY A 76 -8.55 -1.15 12.57
CA GLY A 76 -9.87 -0.63 12.25
C GLY A 76 -10.93 -1.00 13.29
N ASN A 77 -10.92 -2.24 13.80
CA ASN A 77 -11.83 -2.68 14.84
C ASN A 77 -11.58 -1.97 16.18
N ASN A 78 -10.31 -1.75 16.57
CA ASN A 78 -9.97 -1.05 17.80
C ASN A 78 -10.40 0.42 17.71
N VAL A 79 -10.13 1.09 16.58
CA VAL A 79 -10.57 2.47 16.34
C VAL A 79 -12.10 2.56 16.33
N ALA A 80 -12.79 1.62 15.66
CA ALA A 80 -14.25 1.58 15.64
C ALA A 80 -14.85 1.52 17.04
N LYS A 81 -14.30 0.68 17.94
CA LYS A 81 -14.75 0.60 19.34
C LYS A 81 -14.61 1.94 20.06
N GLY A 82 -13.49 2.64 19.89
CA GLY A 82 -13.25 3.95 20.49
C GLY A 82 -14.23 5.02 19.95
N LEU A 83 -14.44 5.03 18.62
CA LEU A 83 -15.38 5.96 17.99
C LEU A 83 -16.84 5.71 18.38
N ILE A 84 -17.27 4.46 18.52
CA ILE A 84 -18.62 4.12 19.01
C ILE A 84 -18.84 4.66 20.43
N GLN A 85 -17.82 4.60 21.29
CA GLN A 85 -17.90 5.18 22.64
C GLN A 85 -17.98 6.70 22.61
N LYS A 86 -17.26 7.35 21.67
CA LYS A 86 -17.25 8.81 21.51
C LYS A 86 -18.55 9.33 20.85
N TYR A 87 -19.16 8.55 19.95
CA TYR A 87 -20.37 8.89 19.18
C TYR A 87 -21.45 7.83 19.36
N PRO A 88 -22.14 7.80 20.51
CA PRO A 88 -23.03 6.71 20.90
C PRO A 88 -24.40 6.67 20.21
N ASP A 89 -24.71 7.62 19.34
CA ASP A 89 -26.04 7.74 18.69
C ASP A 89 -26.34 6.60 17.68
N GLY A 90 -25.33 5.78 17.31
CA GLY A 90 -25.47 4.66 16.40
C GLY A 90 -25.81 4.99 14.96
N SER A 91 -25.81 6.29 14.59
CA SER A 91 -26.16 6.74 13.22
C SER A 91 -25.05 6.50 12.20
N ILE A 92 -23.80 6.30 12.66
CA ILE A 92 -22.61 6.18 11.83
C ILE A 92 -22.14 4.73 11.82
N ASN A 93 -21.77 4.24 10.62
CA ASN A 93 -21.42 2.84 10.41
C ASN A 93 -19.97 2.50 10.84
N PHE A 94 -19.58 2.90 12.04
CA PHE A 94 -18.24 2.64 12.59
C PHE A 94 -17.85 1.16 12.64
N PRO A 95 -18.75 0.19 12.91
CA PRO A 95 -18.40 -1.23 12.90
C PRO A 95 -17.77 -1.72 11.60
N GLU A 96 -17.99 -1.02 10.48
CA GLU A 96 -17.44 -1.40 9.18
C GLU A 96 -16.01 -0.89 8.92
N ILE A 97 -15.46 -0.05 9.79
CA ILE A 97 -14.09 0.49 9.61
C ILE A 97 -13.07 -0.65 9.45
N GLY A 98 -13.20 -1.71 10.25
CA GLY A 98 -12.34 -2.89 10.14
C GLY A 98 -12.41 -3.57 8.77
N SER A 99 -13.61 -3.67 8.18
CA SER A 99 -13.82 -4.24 6.84
C SER A 99 -13.21 -3.34 5.76
N ILE A 100 -13.41 -2.02 5.85
CA ILE A 100 -12.87 -1.02 4.90
C ILE A 100 -11.34 -1.07 4.90
N VAL A 101 -10.72 -0.95 6.08
CA VAL A 101 -9.26 -0.95 6.24
C VAL A 101 -8.65 -2.27 5.77
N SER A 102 -9.28 -3.40 6.13
CA SER A 102 -8.84 -4.73 5.69
C SER A 102 -8.83 -4.86 4.16
N ALA A 103 -9.89 -4.41 3.48
CA ALA A 103 -9.96 -4.42 2.02
C ALA A 103 -8.93 -3.46 1.38
N ALA A 104 -8.77 -2.26 1.93
CA ALA A 104 -7.77 -1.30 1.45
C ALA A 104 -6.34 -1.83 1.59
N CYS A 105 -6.03 -2.48 2.72
CA CYS A 105 -4.75 -3.15 2.95
C CYS A 105 -4.45 -4.27 1.94
N LEU A 106 -5.45 -5.05 1.51
CA LEU A 106 -5.24 -6.02 0.42
C LEU A 106 -4.76 -5.37 -0.88
N ALA A 107 -5.25 -4.16 -1.15
CA ALA A 107 -5.03 -3.49 -2.41
C ALA A 107 -3.80 -2.57 -2.42
N HIS A 108 -3.22 -2.24 -1.26
CA HIS A 108 -2.19 -1.19 -1.13
C HIS A 108 -0.98 -1.41 -2.04
N ASP A 109 -0.57 -2.67 -2.21
CA ASP A 109 0.61 -3.08 -2.99
C ASP A 109 0.29 -3.52 -4.43
N MET A 110 -1.00 -3.53 -4.85
CA MET A 110 -1.39 -4.06 -6.17
C MET A 110 -0.77 -3.28 -7.34
N GLY A 111 -0.52 -1.99 -7.15
CA GLY A 111 0.05 -1.10 -8.16
C GLY A 111 1.57 -1.16 -8.26
N ASN A 112 2.26 -1.77 -7.30
CA ASN A 112 3.71 -1.86 -7.32
C ASN A 112 4.18 -2.74 -8.49
N PRO A 113 5.19 -2.29 -9.25
CA PRO A 113 5.78 -3.11 -10.31
C PRO A 113 6.60 -4.27 -9.72
N PRO A 114 7.00 -5.27 -10.50
CA PRO A 114 8.07 -6.19 -10.14
C PRO A 114 9.30 -5.41 -9.65
N PHE A 115 10.04 -5.96 -8.69
CA PHE A 115 11.19 -5.32 -8.01
C PHE A 115 10.82 -4.09 -7.14
N GLY A 116 9.54 -3.88 -6.84
CA GLY A 116 9.08 -2.84 -5.92
C GLY A 116 9.59 -1.43 -6.26
N HIS A 117 10.13 -0.72 -5.29
CA HIS A 117 10.65 0.64 -5.49
C HIS A 117 11.79 0.73 -6.50
N SER A 118 12.58 -0.34 -6.68
CA SER A 118 13.59 -0.37 -7.73
C SER A 118 12.97 -0.44 -9.12
N GLY A 119 11.86 -1.16 -9.27
CA GLY A 119 11.05 -1.15 -10.47
C GLY A 119 10.45 0.24 -10.77
N GLU A 120 9.91 0.93 -9.76
CA GLU A 120 9.42 2.31 -9.91
C GLU A 120 10.54 3.24 -10.40
N ARG A 121 11.73 3.16 -9.76
CA ARG A 121 12.90 3.95 -10.18
C ARG A 121 13.35 3.61 -11.60
N ALA A 122 13.35 2.34 -11.97
CA ALA A 122 13.72 1.90 -13.31
C ALA A 122 12.78 2.44 -14.39
N ILE A 123 11.46 2.40 -14.15
CA ILE A 123 10.46 2.98 -15.03
C ILE A 123 10.67 4.49 -15.16
N SER A 124 10.81 5.18 -14.03
CA SER A 124 11.04 6.64 -14.00
C SER A 124 12.34 7.04 -14.72
N ALA A 125 13.43 6.31 -14.49
CA ALA A 125 14.72 6.54 -15.14
C ALA A 125 14.66 6.34 -16.67
N TYR A 126 13.89 5.35 -17.15
CA TYR A 126 13.70 5.16 -18.58
C TYR A 126 13.13 6.42 -19.26
N PHE A 127 12.15 7.07 -18.65
CA PHE A 127 11.53 8.29 -19.20
C PHE A 127 12.31 9.57 -18.89
N SER A 128 13.06 9.64 -17.80
CA SER A 128 13.82 10.84 -17.41
C SER A 128 15.23 10.91 -17.98
N GLU A 129 15.90 9.76 -18.09
CA GLU A 129 17.32 9.64 -18.45
C GLU A 129 17.57 8.77 -19.68
N GLY A 130 16.70 7.77 -19.92
CA GLY A 130 16.83 6.77 -20.97
C GLY A 130 16.18 7.12 -22.29
N ASN A 131 15.91 6.09 -23.09
CA ASN A 131 15.32 6.21 -24.44
C ASN A 131 13.93 6.84 -24.46
N GLY A 132 13.17 6.74 -23.36
CA GLY A 132 11.84 7.33 -23.22
C GLY A 132 11.81 8.86 -23.28
N ARG A 133 12.94 9.54 -23.10
CA ARG A 133 13.04 11.00 -23.29
C ARG A 133 12.59 11.46 -24.68
N LYS A 134 12.74 10.62 -25.69
CA LYS A 134 12.29 10.91 -27.06
C LYS A 134 10.77 11.14 -27.15
N LEU A 135 10.01 10.62 -26.20
CA LEU A 135 8.55 10.72 -26.16
C LEU A 135 8.05 12.03 -25.54
N GLU A 136 8.92 12.82 -24.88
CA GLU A 136 8.52 14.05 -24.15
C GLU A 136 7.76 15.04 -25.05
N GLU A 137 8.24 15.29 -26.27
CA GLU A 137 7.54 16.19 -27.20
C GLU A 137 6.17 15.67 -27.61
N LYS A 138 6.04 14.35 -27.81
CA LYS A 138 4.77 13.72 -28.18
C LYS A 138 3.80 13.81 -27.01
N VAL A 139 4.21 13.46 -25.80
CA VAL A 139 3.40 13.57 -24.57
C VAL A 139 2.88 15.00 -24.42
N ARG A 140 3.73 16.01 -24.60
CA ARG A 140 3.34 17.41 -24.53
C ARG A 140 2.36 17.83 -25.63
N LYS A 141 2.58 17.39 -26.87
CA LYS A 141 1.67 17.67 -28.01
C LYS A 141 0.28 17.09 -27.79
N GLU A 142 0.19 15.92 -27.16
CA GLU A 142 -1.06 15.25 -26.83
C GLU A 142 -1.64 15.69 -25.48
N ARG A 143 -1.11 16.79 -24.90
CA ARG A 143 -1.51 17.34 -23.60
C ARG A 143 -1.36 16.33 -22.43
N GLY A 144 -0.49 15.36 -22.58
CA GLY A 144 -0.14 14.42 -21.54
C GLY A 144 0.75 15.05 -20.47
N ARG A 145 0.70 14.52 -19.27
CA ARG A 145 1.49 14.97 -18.12
C ARG A 145 2.80 14.19 -18.05
N ARG A 146 3.92 14.87 -18.33
CA ARG A 146 5.26 14.28 -18.31
C ARG A 146 5.61 13.70 -16.93
N GLU A 147 5.20 14.36 -15.87
CA GLU A 147 5.46 14.00 -14.48
C GLU A 147 4.91 12.62 -14.13
N ASP A 148 3.83 12.16 -14.77
CA ASP A 148 3.26 10.82 -14.59
C ASP A 148 4.26 9.71 -15.00
N PHE A 149 5.13 9.99 -15.94
CA PHE A 149 6.11 9.04 -16.46
C PHE A 149 7.46 9.10 -15.73
N VAL A 150 7.94 10.32 -15.43
CA VAL A 150 9.25 10.51 -14.81
C VAL A 150 9.23 10.35 -13.29
N HIS A 151 8.06 10.22 -12.70
CA HIS A 151 7.84 9.96 -11.27
C HIS A 151 6.89 8.77 -11.06
N PHE A 152 7.01 7.71 -11.88
CA PHE A 152 6.12 6.56 -11.75
C PHE A 152 5.95 6.12 -10.29
N GLU A 153 4.69 5.94 -9.87
CA GLU A 153 4.34 5.69 -8.48
C GLU A 153 3.34 4.53 -8.36
N GLY A 154 3.69 3.52 -7.55
CA GLY A 154 2.85 2.34 -7.33
C GLY A 154 1.48 2.65 -6.74
N ASN A 155 1.37 3.64 -5.84
CA ASN A 155 0.07 4.04 -5.28
C ASN A 155 -0.87 4.61 -6.36
N ALA A 156 -0.35 5.45 -7.26
CA ALA A 156 -1.12 5.96 -8.39
C ALA A 156 -1.55 4.84 -9.34
N ASN A 157 -0.65 3.88 -9.59
CA ASN A 157 -0.96 2.73 -10.41
C ASN A 157 -1.99 1.79 -9.75
N ALA A 158 -2.00 1.66 -8.41
CA ALA A 158 -3.05 0.93 -7.68
C ALA A 158 -4.43 1.56 -7.95
N MET A 159 -4.55 2.89 -7.82
CA MET A 159 -5.80 3.58 -8.14
C MET A 159 -6.24 3.32 -9.58
N ARG A 160 -5.31 3.42 -10.55
CA ARG A 160 -5.59 3.12 -11.96
C ARG A 160 -6.10 1.69 -12.15
N LEU A 161 -5.42 0.69 -11.59
CA LEU A 161 -5.84 -0.71 -11.68
C LEU A 161 -7.24 -0.95 -11.12
N LEU A 162 -7.62 -0.24 -10.07
CA LEU A 162 -8.88 -0.42 -9.36
C LEU A 162 -10.05 0.33 -9.99
N THR A 163 -9.81 1.48 -10.64
CA THR A 163 -10.85 2.33 -11.20
C THR A 163 -10.99 2.21 -12.72
N HIS A 164 -9.98 1.69 -13.42
CA HIS A 164 -9.98 1.59 -14.87
C HIS A 164 -11.11 0.71 -15.40
N GLN A 165 -11.84 1.23 -16.39
CA GLN A 165 -12.86 0.47 -17.10
C GLN A 165 -12.25 -0.30 -18.28
N PHE A 166 -12.28 -1.62 -18.19
CA PHE A 166 -11.91 -2.48 -19.33
C PHE A 166 -12.98 -2.46 -20.41
N ILE A 167 -12.58 -2.56 -21.67
CA ILE A 167 -13.51 -2.64 -22.81
C ILE A 167 -14.46 -3.84 -22.62
N GLY A 168 -15.75 -3.59 -22.81
CA GLY A 168 -16.80 -4.61 -22.62
C GLY A 168 -17.18 -4.92 -21.17
N ARG A 169 -16.60 -4.19 -20.19
CA ARG A 169 -16.98 -4.33 -18.77
C ARG A 169 -17.75 -3.12 -18.26
N ARG A 170 -18.36 -3.27 -17.08
CA ARG A 170 -19.09 -2.19 -16.39
C ARG A 170 -18.15 -1.06 -16.02
N LYS A 171 -18.69 0.15 -15.91
CA LYS A 171 -17.99 1.31 -15.34
C LYS A 171 -17.48 1.02 -13.92
N GLY A 172 -16.44 1.74 -13.50
CA GLY A 172 -15.93 1.67 -12.12
C GLY A 172 -14.89 0.59 -11.85
N GLY A 173 -14.35 -0.07 -12.88
CA GLY A 173 -13.27 -1.04 -12.72
C GLY A 173 -13.68 -2.21 -11.81
N PHE A 174 -13.12 -2.25 -10.60
CA PHE A 174 -13.49 -3.23 -9.56
C PHE A 174 -14.84 -2.91 -8.89
N ALA A 175 -15.40 -1.74 -9.12
CA ALA A 175 -16.61 -1.23 -8.48
C ALA A 175 -16.53 -1.35 -6.95
N LEU A 176 -15.42 -0.91 -6.37
CA LEU A 176 -15.23 -0.83 -4.92
C LEU A 176 -16.04 0.35 -4.35
N THR A 177 -16.30 0.30 -3.04
CA THR A 177 -16.90 1.44 -2.36
C THR A 177 -15.98 2.65 -2.38
N TYR A 178 -16.55 3.84 -2.35
CA TYR A 178 -15.79 5.09 -2.29
C TYR A 178 -14.86 5.14 -1.08
N SER A 179 -15.34 4.66 0.09
CA SER A 179 -14.54 4.61 1.31
C SER A 179 -13.33 3.69 1.18
N THR A 180 -13.48 2.51 0.58
CA THR A 180 -12.35 1.60 0.34
C THR A 180 -11.35 2.21 -0.63
N LEU A 181 -11.80 2.81 -1.75
CA LEU A 181 -10.91 3.48 -2.70
C LEU A 181 -10.12 4.63 -2.06
N ALA A 182 -10.79 5.49 -1.29
CA ALA A 182 -10.14 6.61 -0.62
C ALA A 182 -9.10 6.14 0.41
N SER A 183 -9.34 5.00 1.08
CA SER A 183 -8.41 4.42 2.07
C SER A 183 -7.08 3.95 1.46
N ILE A 184 -7.02 3.73 0.15
CA ILE A 184 -5.80 3.29 -0.56
C ILE A 184 -4.94 4.50 -0.99
N ILE A 185 -5.55 5.67 -1.17
CA ILE A 185 -4.89 6.83 -1.77
C ILE A 185 -4.06 7.58 -0.71
N LYS A 186 -2.82 7.17 -0.52
CA LYS A 186 -1.88 7.73 0.47
C LYS A 186 -1.50 9.19 0.17
N TYR A 187 -1.40 9.55 -1.10
CA TYR A 187 -0.95 10.86 -1.58
C TYR A 187 -2.04 11.53 -2.43
N PRO A 188 -2.99 12.26 -1.83
CA PRO A 188 -4.17 12.76 -2.53
C PRO A 188 -3.87 13.99 -3.39
N TYR A 189 -2.95 13.87 -4.35
CA TYR A 189 -2.56 14.91 -5.30
C TYR A 189 -1.93 14.31 -6.56
N ALA A 190 -1.94 15.10 -7.63
CA ALA A 190 -1.40 14.72 -8.94
C ALA A 190 0.14 14.78 -8.97
N SER A 191 0.75 14.14 -9.97
CA SER A 191 2.20 14.02 -10.14
C SER A 191 2.94 15.37 -10.22
N ILE A 192 2.32 16.41 -10.77
CA ILE A 192 2.90 17.77 -10.84
C ILE A 192 3.18 18.38 -9.46
N TYR A 193 2.49 17.89 -8.41
CA TYR A 193 2.64 18.34 -7.03
C TYR A 193 3.47 17.38 -6.17
N SER A 194 4.10 16.37 -6.78
CA SER A 194 4.86 15.32 -6.09
C SER A 194 6.16 15.83 -5.41
N GLY A 195 6.68 16.97 -5.87
CA GLY A 195 7.91 17.57 -5.37
C GLY A 195 9.13 16.62 -5.56
N LYS A 196 10.16 16.83 -4.73
CA LYS A 196 11.42 16.06 -4.84
C LYS A 196 11.27 14.56 -4.51
N LYS A 197 10.24 14.17 -3.76
CA LYS A 197 10.01 12.77 -3.38
C LYS A 197 9.36 11.95 -4.49
N GLY A 198 8.80 12.58 -5.53
CA GLY A 198 8.14 11.90 -6.64
C GLY A 198 6.86 11.13 -6.28
N LYS A 199 6.31 11.31 -5.06
CA LYS A 199 5.13 10.58 -4.59
C LYS A 199 3.84 11.30 -4.93
N PHE A 200 2.83 10.59 -5.46
CA PHE A 200 1.50 11.12 -5.81
C PHE A 200 0.47 9.97 -5.85
N GLY A 201 -0.82 10.27 -5.92
CA GLY A 201 -1.87 9.28 -5.72
C GLY A 201 -2.67 8.90 -6.96
N PHE A 202 -2.57 9.65 -8.06
CA PHE A 202 -3.29 9.36 -9.30
C PHE A 202 -2.61 9.99 -10.50
N PHE A 203 -2.64 9.28 -11.63
CA PHE A 203 -2.20 9.80 -12.92
C PHE A 203 -3.25 10.79 -13.49
N GLN A 204 -2.86 11.55 -14.50
CA GLN A 204 -3.76 12.48 -15.19
C GLN A 204 -5.06 11.82 -15.66
N SER A 205 -4.97 10.59 -16.14
CA SER A 205 -6.14 9.83 -16.61
C SER A 205 -7.14 9.46 -15.51
N GLU A 206 -6.71 9.37 -14.24
CA GLU A 206 -7.54 9.04 -13.08
C GLU A 206 -7.93 10.27 -12.26
N GLU A 207 -7.51 11.48 -12.66
CA GLU A 207 -7.81 12.71 -11.92
C GLU A 207 -9.32 12.94 -11.77
N GLY A 208 -10.10 12.75 -12.86
CA GLY A 208 -11.56 12.81 -12.82
C GLY A 208 -12.18 11.80 -11.85
N SER A 209 -11.65 10.58 -11.81
CA SER A 209 -12.08 9.55 -10.86
C SER A 209 -11.79 9.93 -9.42
N TYR A 210 -10.62 10.53 -9.16
CA TYR A 210 -10.29 11.00 -7.83
C TYR A 210 -11.18 12.16 -7.38
N LEU A 211 -11.45 13.12 -8.26
CA LEU A 211 -12.35 14.24 -7.97
C LEU A 211 -13.75 13.74 -7.59
N GLN A 212 -14.27 12.73 -8.28
CA GLN A 212 -15.55 12.11 -7.94
C GLN A 212 -15.51 11.45 -6.56
N ILE A 213 -14.40 10.76 -6.20
CA ILE A 213 -14.21 10.17 -4.87
C ILE A 213 -14.19 11.28 -3.80
N ALA A 214 -13.41 12.31 -4.01
CA ALA A 214 -13.29 13.43 -3.06
C ALA A 214 -14.63 14.14 -2.83
N GLN A 215 -15.39 14.36 -3.90
CA GLN A 215 -16.71 14.99 -3.83
C GLN A 215 -17.72 14.12 -3.06
N GLU A 216 -17.80 12.83 -3.34
CA GLU A 216 -18.72 11.91 -2.65
C GLU A 216 -18.43 11.85 -1.15
N LEU A 217 -17.15 11.81 -0.77
CA LEU A 217 -16.73 11.68 0.62
C LEU A 217 -16.51 13.01 1.35
N GLY A 218 -16.74 14.15 0.70
CA GLY A 218 -16.52 15.46 1.30
C GLY A 218 -15.06 15.75 1.66
N ILE A 219 -14.11 15.22 0.88
CA ILE A 219 -12.69 15.45 1.08
C ILE A 219 -12.34 16.82 0.45
N GLY A 220 -12.05 17.80 1.30
CA GLY A 220 -11.67 19.15 0.87
C GLY A 220 -10.19 19.26 0.48
N HIS A 221 -9.84 20.43 -0.06
CA HIS A 221 -8.45 20.78 -0.30
C HIS A 221 -7.72 21.11 1.01
N ASN A 222 -6.40 20.87 1.02
CA ASN A 222 -5.56 21.23 2.14
C ASN A 222 -5.41 22.78 2.17
N PRO A 223 -5.77 23.45 3.28
CA PRO A 223 -5.67 24.92 3.37
C PRO A 223 -4.23 25.45 3.18
N GLU A 224 -3.22 24.68 3.60
CA GLU A 224 -1.80 25.05 3.48
C GLU A 224 -1.21 24.71 2.10
N ALA A 225 -1.87 23.84 1.33
CA ALA A 225 -1.45 23.40 0.00
C ALA A 225 -2.68 23.20 -0.88
N PRO A 226 -3.28 24.29 -1.43
CA PRO A 226 -4.56 24.23 -2.15
C PRO A 226 -4.60 23.28 -3.35
N ASP A 227 -3.45 22.95 -3.92
CA ASP A 227 -3.32 22.00 -5.01
C ASP A 227 -3.38 20.51 -4.56
N LYS A 228 -3.45 20.29 -3.24
CA LYS A 228 -3.55 18.97 -2.63
C LYS A 228 -4.85 18.83 -1.86
N PHE A 229 -5.40 17.63 -1.88
CA PHE A 229 -6.54 17.30 -1.04
C PHE A 229 -6.08 16.87 0.36
N LEU A 230 -7.01 16.87 1.31
CA LEU A 230 -6.80 16.28 2.63
C LEU A 230 -6.65 14.76 2.50
N ARG A 231 -5.86 14.18 3.38
CA ARG A 231 -5.77 12.71 3.45
C ARG A 231 -7.05 12.13 4.06
N TYR A 232 -7.59 11.12 3.41
CA TYR A 232 -8.73 10.39 3.95
C TYR A 232 -8.34 9.71 5.29
N PRO A 233 -9.17 9.81 6.34
CA PRO A 233 -8.77 9.38 7.69
C PRO A 233 -8.28 7.94 7.80
N LEU A 234 -8.93 6.99 7.12
CA LEU A 234 -8.54 5.57 7.23
C LEU A 234 -7.24 5.23 6.51
N VAL A 235 -6.68 6.12 5.68
CA VAL A 235 -5.34 5.97 5.10
C VAL A 235 -4.27 5.82 6.19
N TYR A 236 -4.43 6.53 7.31
CA TYR A 236 -3.47 6.44 8.43
C TYR A 236 -3.43 5.05 9.04
N LEU A 237 -4.58 4.34 9.08
CA LEU A 237 -4.66 2.96 9.57
C LEU A 237 -4.05 1.97 8.56
N VAL A 238 -4.26 2.20 7.27
CA VAL A 238 -3.63 1.38 6.20
C VAL A 238 -2.11 1.55 6.23
N GLU A 239 -1.63 2.80 6.34
CA GLU A 239 -0.20 3.10 6.46
C GLU A 239 0.41 2.46 7.72
N ALA A 240 -0.25 2.57 8.88
CA ALA A 240 0.23 1.95 10.11
C ALA A 240 0.26 0.41 10.02
N ALA A 241 -0.72 -0.22 9.37
CA ALA A 241 -0.73 -1.67 9.16
C ALA A 241 0.46 -2.13 8.30
N ASP A 242 0.76 -1.39 7.24
CA ASP A 242 1.93 -1.64 6.38
C ASP A 242 3.24 -1.46 7.16
N ASP A 243 3.41 -0.33 7.85
CA ASP A 243 4.59 -0.03 8.67
C ASP A 243 4.86 -1.10 9.74
N ILE A 244 3.82 -1.60 10.42
CA ILE A 244 3.91 -2.66 11.43
C ILE A 244 4.40 -3.97 10.79
N CYS A 245 3.75 -4.41 9.71
CA CYS A 245 4.09 -5.67 9.05
C CYS A 245 5.46 -5.59 8.41
N TYR A 246 5.73 -4.56 7.60
CA TYR A 246 6.97 -4.41 6.87
C TYR A 246 8.19 -4.53 7.79
N GLN A 247 8.24 -3.76 8.86
CA GLN A 247 9.41 -3.69 9.72
C GLN A 247 9.67 -5.00 10.48
N ILE A 248 8.63 -5.65 10.99
CA ILE A 248 8.79 -6.84 11.84
C ILE A 248 9.06 -8.08 10.98
N MET A 249 8.38 -8.20 9.84
CA MET A 249 8.60 -9.33 8.92
C MET A 249 9.98 -9.29 8.27
N ASP A 250 10.53 -8.11 7.97
CA ASP A 250 11.88 -7.98 7.43
C ASP A 250 12.96 -8.50 8.39
N ILE A 251 12.79 -8.28 9.70
CA ILE A 251 13.69 -8.84 10.72
C ILE A 251 13.58 -10.37 10.78
N GLU A 252 12.36 -10.91 10.72
CA GLU A 252 12.13 -12.35 10.70
C GLU A 252 12.75 -12.99 9.44
N ASP A 253 12.49 -12.44 8.27
CA ASP A 253 13.03 -12.96 6.99
C ASP A 253 14.55 -12.86 6.93
N ALA A 254 15.13 -11.77 7.45
CA ALA A 254 16.58 -11.62 7.55
C ALA A 254 17.22 -12.68 8.47
N CYS A 255 16.53 -13.08 9.54
CA CYS A 255 16.96 -14.18 10.40
C CYS A 255 16.89 -15.53 9.66
N LYS A 256 15.78 -15.82 8.96
CA LYS A 256 15.64 -17.04 8.14
C LYS A 256 16.70 -17.17 7.05
N LEU A 257 17.13 -16.04 6.48
CA LEU A 257 18.16 -15.95 5.44
C LEU A 257 19.58 -15.88 6.02
N HIS A 258 19.76 -15.97 7.34
CA HIS A 258 21.04 -15.86 8.04
C HIS A 258 21.79 -14.54 7.79
N ILE A 259 21.07 -13.47 7.42
CA ILE A 259 21.60 -12.09 7.34
C ILE A 259 21.73 -11.51 8.75
N LEU A 260 20.79 -11.85 9.62
CA LEU A 260 20.86 -11.61 11.05
C LEU A 260 21.03 -12.95 11.78
N THR A 261 21.81 -12.94 12.86
CA THR A 261 21.81 -14.11 13.76
C THR A 261 20.49 -14.16 14.53
N THR A 262 20.16 -15.33 15.04
CA THR A 262 18.97 -15.52 15.87
C THR A 262 19.00 -14.63 17.11
N GLU A 263 20.16 -14.52 17.76
CA GLU A 263 20.37 -13.70 18.95
C GLU A 263 20.15 -12.21 18.62
N GLU A 264 20.68 -11.72 17.48
CA GLU A 264 20.46 -10.35 17.04
C GLU A 264 18.97 -10.06 16.81
N ALA A 265 18.26 -10.96 16.10
CA ALA A 265 16.83 -10.81 15.85
C ALA A 265 16.01 -10.80 17.16
N ILE A 266 16.27 -11.76 18.06
CA ILE A 266 15.59 -11.83 19.35
C ILE A 266 15.86 -10.56 20.20
N GLN A 267 17.09 -10.05 20.25
CA GLN A 267 17.42 -8.86 21.00
C GLN A 267 16.72 -7.62 20.46
N LEU A 268 16.66 -7.46 19.14
CA LEU A 268 15.90 -6.36 18.49
C LEU A 268 14.42 -6.42 18.86
N LEU A 269 13.82 -7.60 18.79
CA LEU A 269 12.40 -7.82 19.06
C LEU A 269 12.06 -7.69 20.54
N LEU A 270 12.91 -8.16 21.45
CA LEU A 270 12.72 -7.97 22.90
C LEU A 270 12.80 -6.50 23.30
N GLY A 271 13.49 -5.66 22.54
CA GLY A 271 13.58 -4.22 22.78
C GLY A 271 12.25 -3.48 22.82
N PHE A 272 11.16 -4.05 22.30
CA PHE A 272 9.81 -3.47 22.38
C PHE A 272 9.19 -3.55 23.79
N PHE A 273 9.77 -4.33 24.70
CA PHE A 273 9.19 -4.63 26.01
C PHE A 273 10.14 -4.27 27.14
N GLU A 274 9.57 -3.90 28.28
CA GLU A 274 10.29 -3.61 29.53
C GLU A 274 9.53 -4.11 30.74
N GLY A 275 10.16 -4.08 31.92
CA GLY A 275 9.57 -4.42 33.20
C GLY A 275 8.96 -5.81 33.25
N GLU A 276 7.82 -5.93 33.91
CA GLU A 276 7.12 -7.21 34.14
C GLU A 276 6.69 -7.89 32.81
N ARG A 277 6.37 -7.11 31.77
CA ARG A 277 5.98 -7.65 30.47
C ARG A 277 7.17 -8.34 29.78
N LEU A 278 8.36 -7.76 29.84
CA LEU A 278 9.59 -8.39 29.32
C LEU A 278 9.92 -9.69 30.07
N GLU A 279 9.80 -9.67 31.39
CA GLU A 279 10.00 -10.86 32.23
C GLU A 279 9.03 -11.99 31.86
N HIS A 280 7.77 -11.66 31.69
CA HIS A 280 6.74 -12.63 31.26
C HIS A 280 7.07 -13.22 29.90
N ILE A 281 7.40 -12.39 28.92
CA ILE A 281 7.75 -12.83 27.56
C ILE A 281 8.96 -13.77 27.59
N ARG A 282 10.01 -13.42 28.33
CA ARG A 282 11.18 -14.30 28.51
C ARG A 282 10.83 -15.65 29.09
N LYS A 283 9.96 -15.68 30.12
CA LYS A 283 9.49 -16.95 30.70
C LYS A 283 8.77 -17.83 29.70
N VAL A 284 7.88 -17.24 28.87
CA VAL A 284 7.16 -17.98 27.84
C VAL A 284 8.14 -18.51 26.77
N MET A 285 9.08 -17.69 26.32
CA MET A 285 10.10 -18.10 25.35
C MET A 285 10.93 -19.27 25.86
N HIS A 286 11.29 -19.32 27.14
CA HIS A 286 12.03 -20.44 27.72
C HIS A 286 11.24 -21.77 27.76
N MET A 287 9.92 -21.74 27.56
CA MET A 287 9.08 -22.93 27.46
C MET A 287 9.01 -23.49 26.02
N VAL A 288 9.61 -22.80 25.06
CA VAL A 288 9.58 -23.15 23.64
C VAL A 288 11.00 -23.41 23.17
N ASP A 289 11.26 -24.64 22.74
CA ASP A 289 12.60 -25.06 22.30
C ASP A 289 12.93 -24.63 20.85
N ASP A 290 11.90 -24.52 19.98
CA ASP A 290 12.07 -24.12 18.59
C ASP A 290 12.22 -22.60 18.47
N THR A 291 13.35 -22.20 17.89
CA THR A 291 13.72 -20.78 17.74
C THR A 291 12.81 -20.02 16.79
N ASN A 292 12.28 -20.68 15.75
CA ASN A 292 11.34 -20.01 14.83
C ASN A 292 10.02 -19.73 15.54
N GLU A 293 9.58 -20.65 16.40
CA GLU A 293 8.38 -20.45 17.25
C GLU A 293 8.60 -19.34 18.28
N GLN A 294 9.82 -19.21 18.85
CA GLN A 294 10.16 -18.08 19.72
C GLN A 294 10.04 -16.74 18.99
N ILE A 295 10.56 -16.65 17.77
CA ILE A 295 10.48 -15.44 16.93
C ILE A 295 9.01 -15.15 16.56
N ALA A 296 8.24 -16.18 16.17
CA ALA A 296 6.82 -16.06 15.86
C ALA A 296 6.00 -15.56 17.06
N TYR A 297 6.31 -16.03 18.27
CA TYR A 297 5.69 -15.53 19.50
C TYR A 297 6.01 -14.06 19.76
N LEU A 298 7.29 -13.66 19.65
CA LEU A 298 7.71 -12.26 19.78
C LEU A 298 7.01 -11.37 18.75
N ARG A 299 6.98 -11.78 17.49
CA ARG A 299 6.26 -11.08 16.43
C ARG A 299 4.80 -10.83 16.81
N SER A 300 4.10 -11.86 17.28
CA SER A 300 2.70 -11.75 17.68
C SER A 300 2.51 -10.73 18.82
N CYS A 301 3.39 -10.77 19.84
CA CYS A 301 3.35 -9.83 20.97
C CYS A 301 3.59 -8.38 20.52
N ILE A 302 4.54 -8.17 19.58
CA ILE A 302 4.88 -6.84 19.08
C ILE A 302 3.75 -6.29 18.20
N ILE A 303 3.19 -7.10 17.31
CA ILE A 303 2.05 -6.69 16.48
C ILE A 303 0.89 -6.23 17.39
N GLY A 304 0.56 -7.01 18.42
CA GLY A 304 -0.46 -6.62 19.39
C GLY A 304 -0.16 -5.26 20.05
N LEU A 305 1.06 -5.06 20.53
CA LEU A 305 1.49 -3.78 21.14
C LEU A 305 1.34 -2.61 20.15
N LEU A 306 1.84 -2.77 18.92
CA LEU A 306 1.83 -1.70 17.93
C LEU A 306 0.42 -1.38 17.41
N VAL A 307 -0.44 -2.39 17.30
CA VAL A 307 -1.88 -2.21 16.98
C VAL A 307 -2.57 -1.38 18.07
N ASP A 308 -2.34 -1.69 19.33
CA ASP A 308 -2.94 -0.93 20.44
C ASP A 308 -2.42 0.51 20.48
N GLU A 309 -1.11 0.71 20.34
CA GLU A 309 -0.49 2.03 20.34
C GLU A 309 -0.94 2.90 19.16
N CYS A 310 -0.92 2.37 17.94
CA CYS A 310 -1.36 3.12 16.75
C CYS A 310 -2.87 3.45 16.81
N SER A 311 -3.68 2.54 17.38
CA SER A 311 -5.11 2.81 17.60
C SER A 311 -5.34 3.94 18.60
N ARG A 312 -4.57 3.95 19.70
CA ARG A 312 -4.58 5.04 20.70
C ARG A 312 -4.21 6.36 20.05
N VAL A 313 -3.09 6.39 19.32
CA VAL A 313 -2.62 7.62 18.63
C VAL A 313 -3.67 8.15 17.65
N PHE A 314 -4.33 7.27 16.90
CA PHE A 314 -5.40 7.67 15.97
C PHE A 314 -6.56 8.33 16.73
N LEU A 315 -7.05 7.71 17.81
CA LEU A 315 -8.20 8.19 18.59
C LEU A 315 -7.91 9.51 19.30
N GLU A 316 -6.70 9.68 19.82
CA GLU A 316 -6.25 10.92 20.46
C GLU A 316 -6.13 12.09 19.46
N ASN A 317 -5.86 11.79 18.19
CA ASN A 317 -5.66 12.78 17.13
C ASN A 317 -6.82 12.83 16.12
N GLU A 318 -7.95 12.18 16.39
CA GLU A 318 -9.08 12.08 15.46
C GLU A 318 -9.52 13.42 14.89
N GLU A 319 -9.66 14.44 15.75
CA GLU A 319 -10.07 15.78 15.33
C GLU A 319 -9.06 16.41 14.37
N SER A 320 -7.77 16.30 14.67
CA SER A 320 -6.69 16.81 13.81
C SER A 320 -6.62 16.06 12.47
N ILE A 321 -6.92 14.77 12.47
CA ILE A 321 -7.01 13.94 11.27
C ILE A 321 -8.20 14.39 10.41
N LEU A 322 -9.38 14.59 11.01
CA LEU A 322 -10.58 15.05 10.30
C LEU A 322 -10.42 16.47 9.75
N ASN A 323 -9.71 17.33 10.45
CA ASN A 323 -9.41 18.69 10.02
C ASN A 323 -8.23 18.79 9.05
N GLY A 324 -7.48 17.67 8.86
CA GLY A 324 -6.33 17.60 7.94
C GLY A 324 -5.06 18.28 8.46
N THR A 325 -4.97 18.59 9.75
CA THR A 325 -3.78 19.18 10.39
C THR A 325 -2.79 18.14 10.91
N TYR A 326 -3.22 16.88 11.04
CA TYR A 326 -2.32 15.77 11.38
C TYR A 326 -1.57 15.29 10.14
N SER A 327 -0.23 15.25 10.18
CA SER A 327 0.60 14.99 8.99
C SER A 327 1.63 13.88 9.15
N THR A 328 1.81 13.33 10.37
CA THR A 328 2.81 12.30 10.66
C THR A 328 2.24 10.89 10.62
N PRO A 329 3.04 9.84 10.32
CA PRO A 329 2.59 8.46 10.49
C PRO A 329 2.22 8.16 11.95
N LEU A 330 1.22 7.31 12.18
CA LEU A 330 0.80 6.93 13.55
C LEU A 330 1.94 6.29 14.33
N ILE A 331 2.74 5.44 13.69
CA ILE A 331 3.89 4.76 14.28
C ILE A 331 4.96 5.74 14.82
N SER A 332 4.97 6.98 14.38
CA SER A 332 5.91 8.00 14.85
C SER A 332 5.52 8.61 16.20
N ASN A 333 4.31 8.36 16.69
CA ASN A 333 3.75 8.95 17.91
C ASN A 333 3.32 7.90 18.96
N ILE A 334 3.79 6.66 18.81
CA ILE A 334 3.63 5.60 19.82
C ILE A 334 4.49 5.87 21.05
N CYS A 335 4.36 5.06 22.12
CA CYS A 335 5.16 5.22 23.33
C CYS A 335 6.67 5.15 23.05
N ASP A 336 7.46 5.85 23.84
CA ASP A 336 8.90 6.05 23.59
C ASP A 336 9.68 4.73 23.51
N GLN A 337 9.35 3.75 24.37
CA GLN A 337 9.99 2.43 24.35
C GLN A 337 9.79 1.73 23.00
N ALA A 338 8.55 1.60 22.55
CA ALA A 338 8.25 0.95 21.28
C ALA A 338 8.80 1.73 20.09
N LYS A 339 8.76 3.07 20.13
CA LYS A 339 9.33 3.96 19.13
C LYS A 339 10.85 3.77 18.99
N GLN A 340 11.58 3.68 20.10
CA GLN A 340 13.02 3.45 20.07
C GLN A 340 13.35 2.07 19.52
N ALA A 341 12.61 1.03 19.93
CA ALA A 341 12.79 -0.33 19.43
C ALA A 341 12.52 -0.40 17.91
N TYR A 342 11.43 0.23 17.46
CA TYR A 342 11.10 0.33 16.03
C TYR A 342 12.21 1.03 15.23
N ALA A 343 12.77 2.13 15.77
CA ALA A 343 13.88 2.84 15.14
C ALA A 343 15.15 1.97 15.07
N ASN A 344 15.43 1.17 16.09
CA ASN A 344 16.56 0.23 16.09
C ASN A 344 16.39 -0.86 15.03
N CYS A 345 15.19 -1.42 14.87
CA CYS A 345 14.87 -2.35 13.79
C CYS A 345 15.09 -1.70 12.42
N SER A 346 14.58 -0.47 12.21
CA SER A 346 14.72 0.27 10.96
C SER A 346 16.19 0.57 10.62
N ALA A 347 16.99 0.96 11.59
CA ALA A 347 18.41 1.21 11.41
C ALA A 347 19.18 -0.06 11.02
N THR A 348 18.82 -1.19 11.65
CA THR A 348 19.41 -2.51 11.33
C THR A 348 19.02 -2.97 9.94
N ALA A 349 17.74 -2.87 9.58
CA ALA A 349 17.23 -3.20 8.26
C ALA A 349 17.94 -2.37 7.17
N TYR A 350 18.05 -1.07 7.35
CA TYR A 350 18.74 -0.19 6.40
C TYR A 350 20.22 -0.58 6.21
N LYS A 351 20.91 -0.91 7.31
CA LYS A 351 22.35 -1.21 7.29
C LYS A 351 22.67 -2.60 6.74
N LYS A 352 21.90 -3.62 7.16
CA LYS A 352 22.24 -5.03 6.90
C LYS A 352 21.36 -5.66 5.80
N ILE A 353 20.09 -5.26 5.69
CA ILE A 353 19.12 -5.90 4.80
C ILE A 353 19.12 -5.24 3.43
N TYR A 354 18.73 -3.95 3.36
CA TYR A 354 18.51 -3.29 2.06
C TYR A 354 19.79 -2.99 1.27
N LYS A 355 20.96 -3.18 1.87
CA LYS A 355 22.27 -3.09 1.22
C LYS A 355 22.94 -4.44 1.02
N ALA A 356 22.24 -5.56 1.29
CA ALA A 356 22.76 -6.87 1.00
C ALA A 356 23.03 -7.03 -0.50
N LYS A 357 24.10 -7.74 -0.84
CA LYS A 357 24.53 -7.90 -2.24
C LYS A 357 23.42 -8.53 -3.08
N GLU A 358 22.75 -9.53 -2.54
CA GLU A 358 21.66 -10.25 -3.19
C GLU A 358 20.48 -9.35 -3.56
N VAL A 359 20.17 -8.36 -2.71
CA VAL A 359 19.13 -7.36 -2.97
C VAL A 359 19.58 -6.42 -4.09
N LEU A 360 20.82 -5.91 -4.03
CA LEU A 360 21.36 -5.00 -5.04
C LEU A 360 21.50 -5.66 -6.43
N ASP A 361 21.90 -6.93 -6.50
CA ASP A 361 21.99 -7.67 -7.77
C ASP A 361 20.62 -7.79 -8.45
N ILE A 362 19.55 -8.02 -7.67
CA ILE A 362 18.17 -8.06 -8.19
C ILE A 362 17.70 -6.67 -8.63
N GLU A 363 18.04 -5.61 -7.90
CA GLU A 363 17.72 -4.25 -8.29
C GLU A 363 18.36 -3.88 -9.63
N LEU A 364 19.65 -4.19 -9.81
CA LEU A 364 20.36 -3.96 -11.07
C LEU A 364 19.77 -4.75 -12.23
N ALA A 365 19.44 -6.03 -12.01
CA ALA A 365 18.75 -6.84 -13.02
C ALA A 365 17.40 -6.23 -13.40
N GLY A 366 16.64 -5.73 -12.41
CA GLY A 366 15.38 -5.04 -12.62
C GLY A 366 15.50 -3.83 -13.55
N TYR A 367 16.52 -3.00 -13.38
CA TYR A 367 16.77 -1.86 -14.28
C TYR A 367 16.97 -2.28 -15.73
N HIS A 368 17.76 -3.31 -15.98
CA HIS A 368 17.98 -3.82 -17.34
C HIS A 368 16.71 -4.42 -17.94
N ILE A 369 15.98 -5.21 -17.18
CA ILE A 369 14.75 -5.85 -17.63
C ILE A 369 13.71 -4.78 -17.97
N PHE A 370 13.46 -3.82 -17.08
CA PHE A 370 12.48 -2.76 -17.33
C PHE A 370 12.87 -1.88 -18.51
N SER A 371 14.13 -1.45 -18.59
CA SER A 371 14.58 -0.62 -19.71
C SER A 371 14.33 -1.31 -21.06
N HIS A 372 14.66 -2.59 -21.17
CA HIS A 372 14.45 -3.35 -22.42
C HIS A 372 12.96 -3.59 -22.73
N LEU A 373 12.17 -3.96 -21.71
CA LEU A 373 10.74 -4.22 -21.90
C LEU A 373 9.99 -2.93 -22.30
N ILE A 374 10.23 -1.83 -21.59
CA ILE A 374 9.54 -0.57 -21.88
C ILE A 374 9.97 -0.02 -23.25
N ASP A 375 11.24 -0.15 -23.62
CA ASP A 375 11.73 0.25 -24.93
C ASP A 375 11.03 -0.53 -26.05
N SER A 376 10.95 -1.85 -25.92
CA SER A 376 10.25 -2.72 -26.89
C SER A 376 8.75 -2.41 -26.96
N LEU A 377 8.11 -2.14 -25.82
CA LEU A 377 6.68 -1.85 -25.75
C LEU A 377 6.35 -0.47 -26.32
N THR A 378 7.15 0.55 -26.00
CA THR A 378 6.98 1.90 -26.55
C THR A 378 7.22 1.93 -28.04
N GLU A 379 8.26 1.23 -28.52
CA GLU A 379 8.52 1.07 -29.96
C GLU A 379 7.32 0.40 -30.67
N ALA A 380 6.77 -0.67 -30.08
CA ALA A 380 5.63 -1.38 -30.64
C ALA A 380 4.37 -0.52 -30.75
N VAL A 381 4.12 0.32 -29.72
CA VAL A 381 2.96 1.25 -29.75
C VAL A 381 3.15 2.37 -30.74
N MET A 382 4.38 2.86 -30.89
CA MET A 382 4.71 3.92 -31.83
C MET A 382 4.69 3.45 -33.30
N ASN A 383 5.00 2.18 -33.53
CA ASN A 383 5.16 1.58 -34.89
C ASN A 383 4.29 0.33 -35.02
N GLN A 384 2.98 0.48 -34.84
CA GLN A 384 2.01 -0.63 -34.80
C GLN A 384 1.94 -1.44 -36.10
N GLU A 385 2.40 -0.87 -37.20
CA GLU A 385 2.39 -1.53 -38.50
C GLU A 385 3.47 -2.62 -38.67
N HIS A 386 4.54 -2.56 -37.88
CA HIS A 386 5.62 -3.53 -37.95
C HIS A 386 5.13 -4.93 -37.48
N ALA A 387 5.62 -5.99 -38.15
CA ALA A 387 5.21 -7.36 -37.86
C ALA A 387 5.50 -7.76 -36.44
N TYR A 388 6.67 -7.40 -35.88
CA TYR A 388 7.05 -7.64 -34.48
C TYR A 388 6.13 -6.89 -33.50
N SER A 389 5.83 -5.62 -33.80
CA SER A 389 4.93 -4.80 -32.98
C SER A 389 3.54 -5.43 -32.87
N LYS A 390 2.98 -5.91 -33.98
CA LYS A 390 1.68 -6.60 -33.99
C LYS A 390 1.68 -7.84 -33.08
N LEU A 391 2.73 -8.65 -33.14
CA LEU A 391 2.86 -9.83 -32.27
C LEU A 391 3.00 -9.44 -30.80
N LEU A 392 3.86 -8.47 -30.48
CA LEU A 392 4.10 -8.03 -29.12
C LEU A 392 2.84 -7.43 -28.50
N LEU A 393 2.11 -6.58 -29.23
CA LEU A 393 0.86 -5.97 -28.77
C LEU A 393 -0.25 -7.01 -28.50
N GLN A 394 -0.27 -8.13 -29.25
CA GLN A 394 -1.21 -9.22 -28.95
C GLN A 394 -0.91 -9.93 -27.63
N ARG A 395 0.33 -9.91 -27.16
CA ARG A 395 0.73 -10.50 -25.87
C ARG A 395 0.39 -9.62 -24.67
N ILE A 396 0.18 -8.32 -24.86
CA ILE A 396 -0.15 -7.40 -23.80
C ILE A 396 -1.66 -7.51 -23.53
N PRO A 397 -2.08 -7.79 -22.29
CA PRO A 397 -3.49 -7.71 -21.90
C PRO A 397 -4.04 -6.31 -22.22
N GLU A 398 -5.34 -6.22 -22.45
CA GLU A 398 -6.02 -4.98 -22.81
C GLU A 398 -5.73 -3.83 -21.81
N ILE A 399 -5.67 -4.14 -20.51
CA ILE A 399 -5.26 -3.17 -19.49
C ILE A 399 -3.85 -2.62 -19.76
N GLY A 400 -2.92 -3.44 -20.22
CA GLY A 400 -1.58 -3.00 -20.58
C GLY A 400 -1.55 -2.08 -21.79
N ARG A 401 -2.46 -2.29 -22.76
CA ARG A 401 -2.56 -1.42 -23.94
C ARG A 401 -3.09 -0.03 -23.63
N ALA A 402 -3.93 0.10 -22.62
CA ALA A 402 -4.45 1.39 -22.18
C ALA A 402 -3.39 2.26 -21.45
N HIS A 403 -2.22 1.69 -21.16
CA HIS A 403 -1.13 2.36 -20.42
C HIS A 403 0.03 2.79 -21.33
N VAL A 404 0.00 2.42 -22.58
CA VAL A 404 1.00 2.72 -23.60
C VAL A 404 0.33 3.54 -24.71
#